data_b6ca04f0d65afb431704e3d13fedbff1
#
_entry.id   b6ca04f0d65afb431704e3d13fedbff1
#
_cell.length_a   1.000
_cell.length_b   1.000
_cell.length_c   1.000
_cell.angle_alpha   90.00
_cell.angle_beta   90.00
_cell.angle_gamma   90.00
#
_symmetry.space_group_name_H-M   'P 1'
#
loop_
_entity.id
_entity.type
_entity.pdbx_description
1 polymer ?
#
loop_
_entity_poly.entity_id
_entity_poly.type
_entity_poly.pdbx_seq_one_letter_code
_entity_poly.pdbx_strand_id
1 'polypeptide(L)'
;SAVNIEKFLSIFKIEICNIDLRDKSDVIFSIYNAWIKYQDVGIRSVPFLVKETSQSIFFEQYLNIFPKLKMISLIRDPRDNYAAINAGVDKYYSKMGENAFKSLSSLINRARMDLLSSKINQKKYPESFLAIQFEDLVSDTQTVMNRVANFLEIEFSPAMLKPETNGKIYTGNNFEGSKFSGVSSKNVGMWKERITIESVKTIEYWMGDIMNYWGYTSEFNLTDSQIEFSKFYEKYNCEYFYHDSFKCK
;
A
#
# COMPACT_ATOMS: atom_id res chain seq x y z
N SER A 1 -7.87 -20.82 13.53
CA SER A 1 -8.20 -22.11 12.91
C SER A 1 -8.09 -21.99 11.42
N ALA A 2 -7.64 -23.05 10.74
CA ALA A 2 -7.60 -23.09 9.28
C ALA A 2 -9.02 -22.99 8.71
N VAL A 3 -9.17 -22.26 7.60
CA VAL A 3 -10.46 -22.12 6.91
C VAL A 3 -10.83 -23.46 6.29
N ASN A 4 -12.04 -23.95 6.58
CA ASN A 4 -12.61 -25.10 5.86
C ASN A 4 -13.12 -24.59 4.50
N ILE A 5 -12.32 -24.79 3.46
CA ILE A 5 -12.58 -24.28 2.11
C ILE A 5 -13.86 -24.88 1.52
N GLU A 6 -14.15 -26.16 1.74
CA GLU A 6 -15.36 -26.82 1.23
C GLU A 6 -16.63 -26.21 1.81
N LYS A 7 -16.65 -26.01 3.14
CA LYS A 7 -17.75 -25.33 3.82
C LYS A 7 -17.93 -23.91 3.29
N PHE A 8 -16.84 -23.15 3.15
CA PHE A 8 -16.91 -21.80 2.60
C PHE A 8 -17.44 -21.78 1.17
N LEU A 9 -16.93 -22.64 0.29
CA LEU A 9 -17.36 -22.73 -1.10
C LEU A 9 -18.82 -23.15 -1.23
N SER A 10 -19.35 -24.01 -0.35
CA SER A 10 -20.77 -24.39 -0.36
C SER A 10 -21.66 -23.18 -0.08
N ILE A 11 -21.30 -22.34 0.88
CA ILE A 11 -22.00 -21.10 1.20
C ILE A 11 -21.87 -20.09 0.05
N PHE A 12 -20.66 -19.91 -0.47
CA PHE A 12 -20.40 -18.97 -1.56
C PHE A 12 -21.19 -19.32 -2.84
N LYS A 13 -21.31 -20.59 -3.17
CA LYS A 13 -22.14 -21.04 -4.31
C LYS A 13 -23.59 -20.59 -4.17
N ILE A 14 -24.16 -20.62 -2.97
CA ILE A 14 -25.52 -20.15 -2.72
C ILE A 14 -25.61 -18.63 -2.93
N GLU A 15 -24.64 -17.86 -2.40
CA GLU A 15 -24.62 -16.40 -2.55
C GLU A 15 -24.52 -15.98 -4.03
N ILE A 16 -23.63 -16.61 -4.79
CA ILE A 16 -23.34 -16.23 -6.18
C ILE A 16 -24.44 -16.66 -7.17
N CYS A 17 -25.23 -17.67 -6.85
CA CYS A 17 -26.35 -18.11 -7.71
C CYS A 17 -27.48 -17.09 -7.80
N ASN A 18 -27.57 -16.14 -6.85
CA ASN A 18 -28.68 -15.19 -6.75
C ASN A 18 -28.31 -13.77 -7.20
N ILE A 19 -27.16 -13.58 -7.82
CA ILE A 19 -26.67 -12.27 -8.24
C ILE A 19 -26.45 -12.16 -9.75
N ASP A 20 -26.45 -10.94 -10.27
CA ASP A 20 -26.00 -10.69 -11.64
C ASP A 20 -24.46 -10.67 -11.69
N LEU A 21 -23.86 -11.68 -12.29
CA LEU A 21 -22.39 -11.81 -12.43
C LEU A 21 -21.77 -10.70 -13.28
N ARG A 22 -22.55 -9.88 -13.97
CA ARG A 22 -22.09 -8.71 -14.71
C ARG A 22 -21.86 -7.53 -13.78
N ASP A 23 -22.53 -7.50 -12.64
CA ASP A 23 -22.29 -6.47 -11.62
C ASP A 23 -21.11 -6.89 -10.73
N LYS A 24 -19.99 -6.16 -10.87
CA LYS A 24 -18.77 -6.42 -10.10
C LYS A 24 -18.97 -6.22 -8.59
N SER A 25 -19.86 -5.29 -8.20
CA SER A 25 -20.14 -5.04 -6.79
C SER A 25 -20.84 -6.23 -6.15
N ASP A 26 -21.81 -6.82 -6.85
CA ASP A 26 -22.56 -7.97 -6.35
C ASP A 26 -21.66 -9.19 -6.18
N VAL A 27 -20.72 -9.41 -7.10
CA VAL A 27 -19.72 -10.50 -6.97
C VAL A 27 -18.86 -10.32 -5.73
N ILE A 28 -18.34 -9.10 -5.49
CA ILE A 28 -17.52 -8.81 -4.32
C ILE A 28 -18.34 -8.96 -3.02
N PHE A 29 -19.55 -8.41 -2.99
CA PHE A 29 -20.44 -8.55 -1.84
C PHE A 29 -20.85 -10.00 -1.57
N SER A 30 -21.04 -10.83 -2.59
CA SER A 30 -21.37 -12.25 -2.39
C SER A 30 -20.23 -13.02 -1.71
N ILE A 31 -18.97 -12.73 -2.08
CA ILE A 31 -17.81 -13.32 -1.39
C ILE A 31 -17.80 -12.91 0.08
N TYR A 32 -18.04 -11.63 0.34
CA TYR A 32 -18.03 -11.09 1.70
C TYR A 32 -19.19 -11.64 2.55
N ASN A 33 -20.40 -11.71 1.99
CA ASN A 33 -21.56 -12.28 2.64
C ASN A 33 -21.36 -13.78 2.95
N ALA A 34 -20.76 -14.51 2.02
CA ALA A 34 -20.38 -15.91 2.25
C ALA A 34 -19.40 -16.05 3.40
N TRP A 35 -18.44 -15.12 3.51
CA TRP A 35 -17.50 -15.13 4.63
C TRP A 35 -18.16 -14.84 5.97
N ILE A 36 -19.06 -13.84 6.06
CA ILE A 36 -19.83 -13.54 7.27
C ILE A 36 -20.66 -14.76 7.71
N LYS A 37 -21.35 -15.39 6.77
CA LYS A 37 -22.14 -16.61 7.04
C LYS A 37 -21.27 -17.78 7.46
N TYR A 38 -20.09 -17.92 6.87
CA TYR A 38 -19.12 -18.93 7.27
C TYR A 38 -18.65 -18.77 8.71
N GLN A 39 -18.44 -17.53 9.14
CA GLN A 39 -18.00 -17.20 10.51
C GLN A 39 -19.14 -17.27 11.53
N ASP A 40 -20.37 -17.50 11.10
CA ASP A 40 -21.57 -17.50 11.96
C ASP A 40 -21.73 -16.20 12.76
N VAL A 41 -21.23 -15.12 12.22
CA VAL A 41 -21.42 -13.78 12.79
C VAL A 41 -22.77 -13.28 12.30
N GLY A 42 -23.70 -13.02 13.21
CA GLY A 42 -25.03 -12.49 12.89
C GLY A 42 -24.91 -11.28 11.95
N ILE A 43 -25.74 -11.26 10.91
CA ILE A 43 -25.73 -10.21 9.87
C ILE A 43 -26.00 -8.86 10.54
N ARG A 44 -24.95 -8.08 10.74
CA ARG A 44 -25.05 -6.65 11.04
C ARG A 44 -24.64 -5.91 9.80
N SER A 45 -25.30 -4.81 9.50
CA SER A 45 -24.86 -3.85 8.50
C SER A 45 -23.58 -3.18 9.02
N VAL A 46 -22.44 -3.85 8.85
CA VAL A 46 -21.13 -3.32 9.21
C VAL A 46 -20.36 -3.03 7.93
N PRO A 47 -19.65 -1.90 7.87
CA PRO A 47 -18.72 -1.66 6.76
C PRO A 47 -17.64 -2.74 6.77
N PHE A 48 -17.23 -3.19 5.60
CA PHE A 48 -16.10 -4.11 5.49
C PHE A 48 -14.85 -3.38 5.03
N LEU A 49 -13.72 -3.84 5.54
CA LEU A 49 -12.41 -3.33 5.20
C LEU A 49 -11.67 -4.33 4.30
N VAL A 50 -11.21 -3.85 3.15
CA VAL A 50 -10.30 -4.61 2.29
C VAL A 50 -8.93 -3.98 2.36
N LYS A 51 -7.89 -4.79 2.65
CA LYS A 51 -6.50 -4.34 2.65
C LYS A 51 -5.78 -4.95 1.45
N GLU A 52 -5.36 -4.09 0.54
CA GLU A 52 -4.58 -4.44 -0.64
C GLU A 52 -3.40 -3.47 -0.85
N THR A 53 -2.50 -3.82 -1.75
CA THR A 53 -1.33 -2.99 -2.08
C THR A 53 -1.50 -2.35 -3.45
N SER A 54 -1.02 -1.10 -3.59
CA SER A 54 -0.96 -0.37 -4.88
C SER A 54 -2.32 -0.24 -5.59
N GLN A 55 -3.38 -0.02 -4.83
CA GLN A 55 -4.74 0.09 -5.38
C GLN A 55 -5.18 1.53 -5.63
N SER A 56 -4.41 2.52 -5.20
CA SER A 56 -4.72 3.94 -5.35
C SER A 56 -4.90 4.37 -6.82
N ILE A 57 -4.22 3.71 -7.76
CA ILE A 57 -4.35 3.94 -9.21
C ILE A 57 -5.72 3.55 -9.77
N PHE A 58 -6.44 2.64 -9.11
CA PHE A 58 -7.76 2.16 -9.53
C PHE A 58 -8.90 2.83 -8.76
N PHE A 59 -8.60 3.87 -7.97
CA PHE A 59 -9.57 4.47 -7.06
C PHE A 59 -10.85 4.92 -7.75
N GLU A 60 -10.75 5.60 -8.90
CA GLU A 60 -11.94 6.06 -9.63
C GLU A 60 -12.81 4.92 -10.14
N GLN A 61 -12.18 3.82 -10.56
CA GLN A 61 -12.91 2.63 -10.99
C GLN A 61 -13.65 1.98 -9.81
N TYR A 62 -13.01 1.94 -8.63
CA TYR A 62 -13.67 1.45 -7.42
C TYR A 62 -14.79 2.39 -6.97
N LEU A 63 -14.60 3.70 -7.04
CA LEU A 63 -15.62 4.67 -6.66
C LEU A 63 -16.86 4.59 -7.57
N ASN A 64 -16.67 4.31 -8.86
CA ASN A 64 -17.77 4.07 -9.80
C ASN A 64 -18.58 2.80 -9.48
N ILE A 65 -17.93 1.78 -8.91
CA ILE A 65 -18.58 0.52 -8.49
C ILE A 65 -19.18 0.68 -7.08
N PHE A 66 -18.49 1.39 -6.20
CA PHE A 66 -18.85 1.60 -4.81
C PHE A 66 -18.90 3.10 -4.48
N PRO A 67 -20.03 3.80 -4.74
CA PRO A 67 -20.11 5.25 -4.59
C PRO A 67 -19.87 5.77 -3.16
N LYS A 68 -19.97 4.89 -2.16
CA LYS A 68 -19.69 5.20 -0.74
C LYS A 68 -18.29 4.73 -0.30
N LEU A 69 -17.43 4.35 -1.23
CA LEU A 69 -16.07 3.91 -0.92
C LEU A 69 -15.29 5.03 -0.22
N LYS A 70 -14.63 4.68 0.85
CA LYS A 70 -13.55 5.47 1.45
C LYS A 70 -12.26 4.70 1.34
N MET A 71 -11.24 5.29 0.72
CA MET A 71 -9.92 4.68 0.58
C MET A 71 -8.89 5.41 1.43
N ILE A 72 -8.14 4.65 2.20
CA ILE A 72 -6.97 5.16 2.92
C ILE A 72 -5.73 4.61 2.24
N SER A 73 -4.87 5.49 1.75
CA SER A 73 -3.57 5.15 1.17
C SER A 73 -2.46 5.44 2.16
N LEU A 74 -1.74 4.41 2.58
CA LEU A 74 -0.55 4.57 3.40
C LEU A 74 0.65 4.75 2.48
N ILE A 75 1.21 5.95 2.49
CA ILE A 75 2.42 6.29 1.73
C ILE A 75 3.64 6.29 2.66
N ARG A 76 4.81 6.08 2.11
CA ARG A 76 6.07 6.04 2.84
C ARG A 76 7.21 6.57 1.99
N ASP A 77 8.28 7.06 2.61
CA ASP A 77 9.52 7.42 1.92
C ASP A 77 9.98 6.24 1.04
N PRO A 78 10.09 6.43 -0.28
CA PRO A 78 10.49 5.35 -1.20
C PRO A 78 11.87 4.78 -0.89
N ARG A 79 12.76 5.57 -0.31
CA ARG A 79 14.10 5.13 0.11
C ARG A 79 14.01 4.13 1.26
N ASP A 80 13.14 4.39 2.24
CA ASP A 80 12.87 3.43 3.33
C ASP A 80 12.12 2.18 2.86
N ASN A 81 11.25 2.32 1.86
CA ASN A 81 10.63 1.15 1.22
C ASN A 81 11.70 0.27 0.57
N TYR A 82 12.65 0.87 -0.17
CA TYR A 82 13.73 0.12 -0.77
C TYR A 82 14.67 -0.50 0.27
N ALA A 83 15.01 0.24 1.32
CA ALA A 83 15.81 -0.28 2.42
C ALA A 83 15.17 -1.51 3.08
N ALA A 84 13.84 -1.50 3.26
CA ALA A 84 13.12 -2.65 3.79
C ALA A 84 13.13 -3.86 2.83
N ILE A 85 12.99 -3.63 1.52
CA ILE A 85 13.07 -4.69 0.50
C ILE A 85 14.47 -5.28 0.48
N ASN A 86 15.49 -4.42 0.47
CA ASN A 86 16.88 -4.82 0.43
C ASN A 86 17.29 -5.65 1.66
N ALA A 87 16.79 -5.31 2.84
CA ALA A 87 16.99 -6.10 4.05
C ALA A 87 16.37 -7.51 4.00
N GLY A 88 15.43 -7.74 3.09
CA GLY A 88 14.77 -9.03 2.87
C GLY A 88 15.29 -9.83 1.68
N VAL A 89 16.31 -9.32 0.98
CA VAL A 89 16.85 -9.94 -0.25
C VAL A 89 17.35 -11.37 0.01
N ASP A 90 18.00 -11.61 1.15
CA ASP A 90 18.51 -12.94 1.51
C ASP A 90 17.43 -13.92 2.00
N LYS A 91 16.19 -13.46 2.15
CA LYS A 91 15.07 -14.22 2.72
C LYS A 91 13.90 -14.30 1.75
N TYR A 92 12.97 -13.35 1.89
CA TYR A 92 11.72 -13.32 1.12
C TYR A 92 11.93 -12.97 -0.35
N TYR A 93 12.89 -12.07 -0.63
CA TYR A 93 13.25 -11.64 -1.98
C TYR A 93 14.47 -12.34 -2.56
N SER A 94 14.90 -13.46 -1.99
CA SER A 94 16.10 -14.20 -2.43
C SER A 94 16.10 -14.52 -3.93
N LYS A 95 14.92 -14.82 -4.51
CA LYS A 95 14.75 -15.03 -5.95
C LYS A 95 14.92 -13.76 -6.80
N MET A 96 14.79 -12.58 -6.20
CA MET A 96 14.98 -11.26 -6.83
C MET A 96 16.36 -10.68 -6.51
N GLY A 97 17.03 -11.21 -5.48
CA GLY A 97 18.26 -10.65 -4.91
C GLY A 97 19.50 -10.76 -5.78
N GLU A 98 19.52 -11.69 -6.73
CA GLU A 98 20.59 -11.77 -7.74
C GLU A 98 20.57 -10.58 -8.71
N ASN A 99 19.52 -9.76 -8.68
CA ASN A 99 19.39 -8.59 -9.51
C ASN A 99 18.79 -7.43 -8.72
N ALA A 100 19.65 -6.75 -7.96
CA ALA A 100 19.29 -5.53 -7.20
C ALA A 100 18.57 -4.48 -8.06
N PHE A 101 18.86 -4.45 -9.35
CA PHE A 101 18.18 -3.62 -10.33
C PHE A 101 16.69 -3.94 -10.47
N LYS A 102 16.29 -5.21 -10.54
CA LYS A 102 14.88 -5.58 -10.67
C LYS A 102 14.07 -5.14 -9.46
N SER A 103 14.62 -5.28 -8.26
CA SER A 103 13.96 -4.84 -7.04
C SER A 103 13.83 -3.32 -6.97
N LEU A 104 14.89 -2.59 -7.34
CA LEU A 104 14.89 -1.13 -7.36
C LEU A 104 13.91 -0.56 -8.41
N SER A 105 13.94 -1.08 -9.62
CA SER A 105 13.05 -0.63 -10.70
C SER A 105 11.58 -0.94 -10.42
N SER A 106 11.30 -2.13 -9.89
CA SER A 106 9.95 -2.51 -9.47
C SER A 106 9.43 -1.60 -8.35
N LEU A 107 10.27 -1.27 -7.38
CA LEU A 107 9.92 -0.34 -6.31
C LEU A 107 9.62 1.05 -6.88
N ILE A 108 10.54 1.61 -7.68
CA ILE A 108 10.39 2.97 -8.23
C ILE A 108 9.07 3.07 -8.99
N ASN A 109 8.79 2.11 -9.87
CA ASN A 109 7.55 2.10 -10.64
C ASN A 109 6.31 2.10 -9.73
N ARG A 110 6.24 1.16 -8.80
CA ARG A 110 5.09 1.03 -7.89
C ARG A 110 4.94 2.22 -6.96
N ALA A 111 6.03 2.64 -6.31
CA ALA A 111 6.00 3.75 -5.37
C ALA A 111 5.66 5.08 -6.06
N ARG A 112 6.21 5.32 -7.28
CA ARG A 112 5.83 6.52 -8.04
C ARG A 112 4.34 6.51 -8.38
N MET A 113 3.81 5.37 -8.83
CA MET A 113 2.38 5.23 -9.12
C MET A 113 1.53 5.49 -7.88
N ASP A 114 1.88 4.90 -6.75
CA ASP A 114 1.14 5.05 -5.49
C ASP A 114 1.18 6.49 -4.97
N LEU A 115 2.36 7.14 -4.96
CA LEU A 115 2.49 8.53 -4.52
C LEU A 115 1.77 9.50 -5.43
N LEU A 116 1.89 9.32 -6.75
CA LEU A 116 1.26 10.20 -7.72
C LEU A 116 -0.27 10.06 -7.71
N SER A 117 -0.78 8.82 -7.74
CA SER A 117 -2.23 8.58 -7.68
C SER A 117 -2.82 9.04 -6.35
N SER A 118 -2.11 8.85 -5.24
CA SER A 118 -2.52 9.36 -3.93
C SER A 118 -2.63 10.90 -3.91
N LYS A 119 -1.65 11.59 -4.52
CA LYS A 119 -1.70 13.05 -4.68
C LYS A 119 -2.92 13.50 -5.48
N ILE A 120 -3.16 12.86 -6.62
CA ILE A 120 -4.29 13.20 -7.52
C ILE A 120 -5.62 12.92 -6.83
N ASN A 121 -5.77 11.72 -6.26
CA ASN A 121 -7.02 11.28 -5.65
C ASN A 121 -7.36 12.10 -4.41
N GLN A 122 -6.40 12.38 -3.54
CA GLN A 122 -6.64 13.21 -2.35
C GLN A 122 -7.07 14.62 -2.70
N LYS A 123 -6.51 15.19 -3.78
CA LYS A 123 -6.92 16.52 -4.26
C LYS A 123 -8.30 16.51 -4.91
N LYS A 124 -8.62 15.48 -5.67
CA LYS A 124 -9.87 15.39 -6.44
C LYS A 124 -11.04 14.87 -5.61
N TYR A 125 -10.79 14.01 -4.65
CA TYR A 125 -11.81 13.31 -3.85
C TYR A 125 -11.51 13.36 -2.34
N PRO A 126 -11.40 14.56 -1.73
CA PRO A 126 -10.96 14.69 -0.33
C PRO A 126 -11.90 13.99 0.68
N GLU A 127 -13.19 13.84 0.35
CA GLU A 127 -14.17 13.16 1.21
C GLU A 127 -14.13 11.62 1.09
N SER A 128 -13.50 11.09 0.04
CA SER A 128 -13.49 9.66 -0.26
C SER A 128 -12.08 9.07 -0.31
N PHE A 129 -11.04 9.91 -0.28
CA PHE A 129 -9.65 9.47 -0.33
C PHE A 129 -8.79 10.20 0.71
N LEU A 130 -8.10 9.45 1.54
CA LEU A 130 -7.18 9.95 2.55
C LEU A 130 -5.80 9.32 2.37
N ALA A 131 -4.78 10.14 2.11
CA ALA A 131 -3.39 9.70 2.20
C ALA A 131 -2.82 9.97 3.60
N ILE A 132 -2.10 8.99 4.12
CA ILE A 132 -1.42 9.03 5.41
C ILE A 132 0.05 8.69 5.18
N GLN A 133 0.96 9.47 5.77
CA GLN A 133 2.37 9.12 5.79
C GLN A 133 2.64 8.09 6.89
N PHE A 134 3.40 7.06 6.55
CA PHE A 134 3.81 6.03 7.51
C PHE A 134 4.59 6.65 8.68
N GLU A 135 5.43 7.61 8.37
CA GLU A 135 6.28 8.33 9.32
C GLU A 135 5.44 9.05 10.38
N ASP A 136 4.37 9.74 9.95
CA ASP A 136 3.43 10.39 10.86
C ASP A 136 2.67 9.36 11.71
N LEU A 137 2.20 8.28 11.06
CA LEU A 137 1.45 7.22 11.75
C LEU A 137 2.25 6.59 12.88
N VAL A 138 3.56 6.38 12.70
CA VAL A 138 4.38 5.73 13.74
C VAL A 138 4.98 6.70 14.75
N SER A 139 5.04 8.01 14.44
CA SER A 139 5.52 9.05 15.36
C SER A 139 4.41 9.62 16.25
N ASP A 140 3.21 9.81 15.68
CA ASP A 140 2.03 10.31 16.40
C ASP A 140 0.78 9.51 15.99
N THR A 141 0.76 8.26 16.41
CA THR A 141 -0.32 7.32 16.09
C THR A 141 -1.68 7.87 16.49
N GLN A 142 -1.78 8.55 17.64
CA GLN A 142 -3.06 9.02 18.15
C GLN A 142 -3.67 10.10 17.26
N THR A 143 -2.91 11.11 16.88
CA THR A 143 -3.36 12.18 16.00
C THR A 143 -3.77 11.63 14.64
N VAL A 144 -2.95 10.74 14.07
CA VAL A 144 -3.26 10.13 12.77
C VAL A 144 -4.50 9.26 12.84
N MET A 145 -4.68 8.44 13.89
CA MET A 145 -5.86 7.58 14.02
C MET A 145 -7.14 8.35 14.33
N ASN A 146 -7.06 9.50 15.03
CA ASN A 146 -8.20 10.42 15.15
C ASN A 146 -8.61 10.98 13.78
N ARG A 147 -7.64 11.37 12.94
CA ARG A 147 -7.91 11.82 11.57
C ARG A 147 -8.54 10.71 10.72
N VAL A 148 -8.10 9.47 10.88
CA VAL A 148 -8.70 8.28 10.24
C VAL A 148 -10.13 8.06 10.70
N ALA A 149 -10.39 8.12 12.00
CA ALA A 149 -11.73 7.95 12.55
C ALA A 149 -12.70 9.01 12.02
N ASN A 150 -12.28 10.27 12.01
CA ASN A 150 -13.07 11.38 11.46
C ASN A 150 -13.33 11.17 9.95
N PHE A 151 -12.33 10.79 9.18
CA PHE A 151 -12.48 10.50 7.75
C PHE A 151 -13.46 9.36 7.49
N LEU A 152 -13.43 8.30 8.31
CA LEU A 152 -14.34 7.17 8.21
C LEU A 152 -15.72 7.43 8.82
N GLU A 153 -15.92 8.59 9.47
CA GLU A 153 -17.15 8.95 10.18
C GLU A 153 -17.51 7.95 11.28
N ILE A 154 -16.48 7.46 11.99
CA ILE A 154 -16.61 6.54 13.13
C ILE A 154 -16.05 7.18 14.40
N GLU A 155 -16.54 6.72 15.55
CA GLU A 155 -15.99 7.15 16.83
C GLU A 155 -14.57 6.61 17.03
N PHE A 156 -13.67 7.48 17.51
CA PHE A 156 -12.31 7.06 17.86
C PHE A 156 -12.37 6.09 19.06
N SER A 157 -11.60 5.02 18.95
CA SER A 157 -11.44 4.05 20.05
C SER A 157 -9.95 3.88 20.38
N PRO A 158 -9.57 3.80 21.67
CA PRO A 158 -8.19 3.47 22.08
C PRO A 158 -7.67 2.14 21.50
N ALA A 159 -8.54 1.23 21.11
CA ALA A 159 -8.18 0.01 20.41
C ALA A 159 -7.47 0.28 19.09
N MET A 160 -7.77 1.40 18.44
CA MET A 160 -7.12 1.82 17.18
C MET A 160 -5.63 2.14 17.34
N LEU A 161 -5.15 2.33 18.56
CA LEU A 161 -3.73 2.58 18.85
C LEU A 161 -2.90 1.31 18.99
N LYS A 162 -3.55 0.15 19.04
CA LYS A 162 -2.89 -1.13 19.27
C LYS A 162 -2.91 -1.97 17.99
N PRO A 163 -1.72 -2.36 17.46
CA PRO A 163 -1.67 -3.30 16.36
C PRO A 163 -2.02 -4.71 16.86
N GLU A 164 -3.28 -5.09 16.71
CA GLU A 164 -3.80 -6.38 17.14
C GLU A 164 -4.40 -7.16 15.98
N THR A 165 -4.28 -8.49 16.06
CA THR A 165 -4.97 -9.41 15.16
C THR A 165 -5.63 -10.50 16.01
N ASN A 166 -6.96 -10.59 15.96
CA ASN A 166 -7.76 -11.55 16.75
C ASN A 166 -7.46 -11.47 18.27
N GLY A 167 -7.35 -10.26 18.82
CA GLY A 167 -7.07 -10.02 20.23
C GLY A 167 -5.63 -10.33 20.68
N LYS A 168 -4.72 -10.55 19.74
CA LYS A 168 -3.29 -10.75 20.00
C LYS A 168 -2.48 -9.62 19.40
N ILE A 169 -1.46 -9.16 20.11
CA ILE A 169 -0.53 -8.15 19.60
C ILE A 169 0.07 -8.66 18.30
N TYR A 170 -0.04 -7.84 17.25
CA TYR A 170 0.59 -8.11 15.97
C TYR A 170 2.07 -7.73 16.04
N THR A 171 2.93 -8.71 15.89
CA THR A 171 4.39 -8.53 16.05
C THR A 171 5.10 -8.07 14.78
N GLY A 172 4.34 -7.77 13.72
CA GLY A 172 4.88 -7.30 12.44
C GLY A 172 5.19 -8.43 11.46
N ASN A 173 5.36 -8.05 10.21
CA ASN A 173 5.76 -8.91 9.10
C ASN A 173 6.91 -8.28 8.30
N ASN A 174 7.81 -7.58 8.99
CA ASN A 174 8.95 -6.95 8.32
C ASN A 174 9.91 -8.00 7.74
N PHE A 175 10.63 -7.59 6.70
CA PHE A 175 11.53 -8.47 5.96
C PHE A 175 12.74 -8.95 6.78
N GLU A 176 13.10 -8.25 7.83
CA GLU A 176 14.21 -8.62 8.75
C GLU A 176 13.81 -9.73 9.73
N GLY A 177 12.51 -10.01 9.88
CA GLY A 177 12.01 -10.95 10.88
C GLY A 177 12.06 -10.43 12.31
N SER A 178 12.25 -9.11 12.51
CA SER A 178 12.19 -8.48 13.83
C SER A 178 10.77 -8.53 14.37
N LYS A 179 10.63 -8.78 15.68
CA LYS A 179 9.33 -8.74 16.36
C LYS A 179 9.13 -7.40 17.04
N PHE A 180 7.94 -6.84 16.90
CA PHE A 180 7.55 -5.59 17.56
C PHE A 180 6.52 -5.88 18.66
N SER A 181 6.56 -5.11 19.72
CA SER A 181 5.57 -5.17 20.81
C SER A 181 4.48 -4.10 20.68
N GLY A 182 4.50 -3.32 19.60
CA GLY A 182 3.58 -2.21 19.34
C GLY A 182 3.99 -1.41 18.11
N VAL A 183 3.45 -0.20 17.99
CA VAL A 183 3.86 0.76 16.96
C VAL A 183 5.31 1.18 17.19
N SER A 184 6.11 1.28 16.13
CA SER A 184 7.53 1.60 16.22
C SER A 184 8.00 2.44 15.04
N SER A 185 8.71 3.53 15.34
CA SER A 185 9.36 4.40 14.36
C SER A 185 10.77 3.94 13.98
N LYS A 186 11.25 2.80 14.52
CA LYS A 186 12.63 2.30 14.32
C LYS A 186 13.06 2.22 12.85
N ASN A 187 12.12 1.99 11.95
CA ASN A 187 12.42 1.83 10.52
C ASN A 187 12.18 3.12 9.70
N VAL A 188 12.06 4.27 10.35
CA VAL A 188 12.00 5.58 9.69
C VAL A 188 13.43 6.11 9.53
N GLY A 189 13.80 6.48 8.30
CA GLY A 189 15.11 7.02 7.97
C GLY A 189 16.23 5.98 7.88
N MET A 190 15.92 4.70 8.01
CA MET A 190 16.92 3.61 7.96
C MET A 190 17.58 3.43 6.59
N TRP A 191 17.03 4.04 5.55
CA TRP A 191 17.64 4.06 4.23
C TRP A 191 19.07 4.64 4.23
N LYS A 192 19.36 5.59 5.13
CA LYS A 192 20.69 6.21 5.27
C LYS A 192 21.80 5.22 5.60
N GLU A 193 21.44 4.12 6.26
CA GLU A 193 22.38 3.08 6.69
C GLU A 193 22.32 1.82 5.81
N ARG A 194 21.23 1.62 5.06
CA ARG A 194 20.90 0.31 4.46
C ARG A 194 20.98 0.25 2.95
N ILE A 195 21.01 1.38 2.27
CA ILE A 195 21.09 1.40 0.82
C ILE A 195 22.26 2.24 0.34
N THR A 196 22.72 1.95 -0.87
CA THR A 196 23.86 2.66 -1.46
C THR A 196 23.47 4.05 -1.93
N ILE A 197 24.46 4.94 -2.02
CA ILE A 197 24.30 6.30 -2.53
C ILE A 197 23.74 6.27 -3.97
N GLU A 198 24.17 5.34 -4.80
CA GLU A 198 23.67 5.15 -6.16
C GLU A 198 22.18 4.82 -6.19
N SER A 199 21.73 3.96 -5.25
CA SER A 199 20.31 3.65 -5.11
C SER A 199 19.50 4.86 -4.67
N VAL A 200 20.02 5.67 -3.73
CA VAL A 200 19.37 6.92 -3.29
C VAL A 200 19.25 7.89 -4.46
N LYS A 201 20.35 8.15 -5.17
CA LYS A 201 20.36 9.04 -6.37
C LYS A 201 19.36 8.57 -7.42
N THR A 202 19.28 7.28 -7.66
CA THR A 202 18.34 6.70 -8.63
C THR A 202 16.89 6.91 -8.19
N ILE A 203 16.56 6.66 -6.93
CA ILE A 203 15.21 6.90 -6.38
C ILE A 203 14.86 8.38 -6.47
N GLU A 204 15.73 9.27 -6.01
CA GLU A 204 15.49 10.71 -6.01
C GLU A 204 15.40 11.29 -7.41
N TYR A 205 16.16 10.76 -8.34
CA TYR A 205 16.04 11.15 -9.74
C TYR A 205 14.64 10.87 -10.30
N TRP A 206 14.14 9.63 -10.09
CA TRP A 206 12.85 9.23 -10.62
C TRP A 206 11.66 9.80 -9.87
N MET A 207 11.83 10.10 -8.60
CA MET A 207 10.73 10.35 -7.69
C MET A 207 10.82 11.69 -6.96
N GLY A 208 11.91 12.47 -7.18
CA GLY A 208 12.17 13.68 -6.40
C GLY A 208 11.03 14.70 -6.46
N ASP A 209 10.36 14.85 -7.60
CA ASP A 209 9.21 15.72 -7.77
C ASP A 209 8.03 15.32 -6.86
N ILE A 210 7.70 14.04 -6.85
CA ILE A 210 6.58 13.54 -6.04
C ILE A 210 6.98 13.32 -4.57
N MET A 211 8.24 12.99 -4.30
CA MET A 211 8.79 12.94 -2.94
C MET A 211 8.69 14.31 -2.27
N ASN A 212 9.16 15.35 -2.94
CA ASN A 212 9.10 16.73 -2.44
C ASN A 212 7.66 17.19 -2.19
N TYR A 213 6.69 16.80 -3.03
CA TYR A 213 5.29 17.09 -2.78
C TYR A 213 4.81 16.51 -1.45
N TRP A 214 5.28 15.33 -1.07
CA TRP A 214 4.94 14.66 0.18
C TRP A 214 5.87 15.02 1.35
N GLY A 215 6.78 16.00 1.17
CA GLY A 215 7.69 16.45 2.22
C GLY A 215 8.94 15.58 2.39
N TYR A 216 9.18 14.62 1.53
CA TYR A 216 10.43 13.83 1.53
C TYR A 216 11.52 14.59 0.78
N THR A 217 12.38 15.27 1.52
CA THR A 217 13.45 16.10 0.95
C THR A 217 14.50 15.23 0.25
N SER A 218 14.86 15.58 -0.97
CA SER A 218 15.99 14.96 -1.70
C SER A 218 17.33 15.43 -1.09
N GLU A 219 18.29 14.51 -1.00
CA GLU A 219 19.67 14.83 -0.54
C GLU A 219 20.58 15.21 -1.69
N PHE A 220 20.25 14.83 -2.92
CA PHE A 220 21.07 15.10 -4.11
C PHE A 220 20.40 16.10 -5.04
N ASN A 221 21.25 16.84 -5.77
CA ASN A 221 20.76 17.72 -6.82
C ASN A 221 20.11 16.88 -7.94
N LEU A 222 18.93 17.30 -8.40
CA LEU A 222 18.21 16.62 -9.49
C LEU A 222 19.06 16.48 -10.76
N THR A 223 19.97 17.42 -11.03
CA THR A 223 20.85 17.37 -12.20
C THR A 223 21.80 16.18 -12.16
N ASP A 224 22.39 15.91 -11.01
CA ASP A 224 23.29 14.76 -10.82
C ASP A 224 22.50 13.45 -10.93
N SER A 225 21.30 13.43 -10.35
CA SER A 225 20.39 12.29 -10.47
C SER A 225 19.97 12.03 -11.93
N GLN A 226 19.79 13.08 -12.74
CA GLN A 226 19.45 12.96 -14.16
C GLN A 226 20.54 12.29 -15.01
N ILE A 227 21.78 12.62 -14.73
CA ILE A 227 22.92 12.03 -15.45
C ILE A 227 23.03 10.53 -15.16
N GLU A 228 22.95 10.16 -13.90
CA GLU A 228 22.99 8.75 -13.48
C GLU A 228 21.81 7.94 -14.04
N PHE A 229 20.64 8.56 -14.11
CA PHE A 229 19.47 7.94 -14.68
C PHE A 229 19.61 7.66 -16.19
N SER A 230 20.09 8.62 -16.97
CA SER A 230 20.29 8.41 -18.41
C SER A 230 21.20 7.21 -18.66
N LYS A 231 22.31 7.11 -17.91
CA LYS A 231 23.23 5.96 -18.01
C LYS A 231 22.58 4.63 -17.66
N PHE A 232 21.73 4.65 -16.63
CA PHE A 232 20.99 3.48 -16.21
C PHE A 232 19.95 3.05 -17.24
N TYR A 233 19.24 3.99 -17.85
CA TYR A 233 18.24 3.75 -18.88
C TYR A 233 18.87 3.17 -20.14
N GLU A 234 19.97 3.77 -20.59
CA GLU A 234 20.74 3.30 -21.74
C GLU A 234 21.27 1.87 -21.54
N LYS A 235 21.78 1.58 -20.34
CA LYS A 235 22.35 0.27 -20.01
C LYS A 235 21.32 -0.85 -20.00
N TYR A 236 20.08 -0.59 -19.59
CA TYR A 236 19.10 -1.64 -19.33
C TYR A 236 17.91 -1.65 -20.29
N ASN A 237 17.83 -0.68 -21.22
CA ASN A 237 16.80 -0.61 -22.27
C ASN A 237 15.39 -0.91 -21.72
N CYS A 238 14.99 -0.15 -20.70
CA CYS A 238 13.80 -0.47 -19.91
C CYS A 238 12.52 0.02 -20.60
N GLU A 239 12.04 -0.71 -21.60
CA GLU A 239 10.71 -0.52 -22.19
C GLU A 239 9.57 -0.67 -21.17
N TYR A 240 9.86 -1.26 -20.00
CA TYR A 240 8.87 -1.56 -18.96
C TYR A 240 8.28 -0.33 -18.26
N PHE A 241 8.91 0.84 -18.35
CA PHE A 241 8.46 2.03 -17.62
C PHE A 241 7.44 2.88 -18.38
N TYR A 242 7.32 2.68 -19.65
CA TYR A 242 6.40 3.41 -20.53
C TYR A 242 5.44 2.48 -21.26
N HIS A 243 4.88 1.52 -20.58
CA HIS A 243 3.75 0.83 -21.17
C HIS A 243 2.56 1.81 -21.23
N ASP A 244 2.00 1.97 -22.43
CA ASP A 244 0.82 2.79 -22.77
C ASP A 244 -0.47 2.48 -21.95
N SER A 245 -0.37 1.72 -20.88
CA SER A 245 -1.46 1.37 -20.00
C SER A 245 -2.12 2.54 -19.26
N PHE A 246 -1.55 3.75 -19.34
CA PHE A 246 -2.15 4.98 -18.83
C PHE A 246 -2.94 5.77 -19.87
N LYS A 247 -2.99 5.35 -21.11
CA LYS A 247 -3.97 5.86 -22.07
C LYS A 247 -5.30 5.13 -21.84
N CYS A 248 -5.98 5.46 -20.75
CA CYS A 248 -7.41 5.20 -20.69
C CYS A 248 -8.09 6.04 -21.78
N LYS A 249 -8.50 5.36 -22.86
CA LYS A 249 -9.51 5.88 -23.76
C LYS A 249 -10.86 5.85 -23.06
#